data_e60168d328e9f07191edd321430b1142
#
_entry.id   e60168d328e9f07191edd321430b1142
#
_cell.length_a   1.000
_cell.length_b   1.000
_cell.length_c   1.000
_cell.angle_alpha   90.00
_cell.angle_beta   90.00
_cell.angle_gamma   90.00
#
_symmetry.space_group_name_H-M   'P 1'
#
loop_
_entity.id
_entity.type
_entity.pdbx_description
1 polymer ?
#
loop_
_entity_poly.entity_id
_entity_poly.type
_entity_poly.pdbx_seq_one_letter_code
_entity_poly.pdbx_strand_id
1 'polypeptide(L)'
;MIRIIRGRSVYYYRMAGRPTRPALQERYDRRRAEMVYAAAKVFADRGYDQTTMQDLASSMGLATGAVYHYFGSKEQLLINICDQLMEPLLSRAREITLGDGPPREKLRSLVRLWVANVIEHRNHVLVFQQERHAIESGAQWRGVRDSRKAFERLVEHALDAADATGPADLDKRLALAALLGMVNHTAQWYQPRGRLRPTQIADGYLSLLLAGPPRPRR
;
A
#
# COMPACT_ATOMS: atom_id res chain seq x y z
N MET A 1 -21.71 -13.72 27.67
CA MET A 1 -21.74 -13.97 26.21
C MET A 1 -20.67 -13.14 25.56
N ILE A 2 -19.44 -13.67 25.46
CA ILE A 2 -18.24 -12.96 25.05
C ILE A 2 -18.11 -13.13 23.52
N ARG A 3 -18.25 -12.01 22.78
CA ARG A 3 -18.08 -11.98 21.32
C ARG A 3 -16.59 -11.80 21.03
N ILE A 4 -15.90 -12.89 20.71
CA ILE A 4 -14.50 -12.89 20.30
C ILE A 4 -14.44 -12.33 18.88
N ILE A 5 -13.96 -11.10 18.72
CA ILE A 5 -13.52 -10.57 17.42
C ILE A 5 -12.07 -10.99 17.23
N ARG A 6 -11.86 -12.08 16.48
CA ARG A 6 -10.54 -12.56 16.06
C ARG A 6 -9.95 -11.61 15.02
N GLY A 7 -8.71 -11.18 15.25
CA GLY A 7 -7.76 -10.79 14.22
C GLY A 7 -7.44 -9.30 14.10
N ARG A 8 -6.95 -8.67 15.18
CA ARG A 8 -6.13 -7.47 15.09
C ARG A 8 -5.03 -7.55 16.13
N SER A 9 -3.86 -8.02 15.72
CA SER A 9 -2.63 -7.72 16.46
C SER A 9 -2.18 -6.31 16.07
N VAL A 10 -2.90 -5.33 16.60
CA VAL A 10 -2.46 -3.93 16.55
C VAL A 10 -1.49 -3.80 17.72
N TYR A 11 -0.21 -3.78 17.45
CA TYR A 11 0.78 -3.31 18.41
C TYR A 11 0.54 -1.81 18.63
N TYR A 12 -0.45 -1.48 19.48
CA TYR A 12 -0.56 -0.15 20.04
C TYR A 12 0.62 0.04 21.01
N TYR A 13 1.70 0.59 20.51
CA TYR A 13 2.61 1.28 21.39
C TYR A 13 1.79 2.37 22.08
N ARG A 14 1.60 2.22 23.40
CA ARG A 14 0.85 3.14 24.24
C ARG A 14 1.60 4.47 24.27
N MET A 15 1.36 5.31 23.27
CA MET A 15 1.89 6.67 23.21
C MET A 15 1.27 7.47 24.35
N ALA A 16 2.11 7.95 25.25
CA ALA A 16 1.70 8.94 26.24
C ALA A 16 1.21 10.18 25.47
N GLY A 17 -0.09 10.51 25.56
CA GLY A 17 -0.60 11.76 25.05
C GLY A 17 -1.76 11.74 24.04
N ARG A 18 -2.27 10.56 23.63
CA ARG A 18 -3.44 10.55 22.72
C ARG A 18 -4.68 11.14 23.47
N PRO A 19 -5.33 12.17 22.90
CA PRO A 19 -6.51 12.78 23.53
C PRO A 19 -7.64 11.76 23.69
N THR A 20 -8.39 11.85 24.79
CA THR A 20 -9.54 10.97 25.07
C THR A 20 -10.87 11.55 24.56
N ARG A 21 -10.94 12.87 24.33
CA ARG A 21 -12.14 13.54 23.82
C ARG A 21 -12.25 13.33 22.30
N PRO A 22 -13.40 12.87 21.75
CA PRO A 22 -13.55 12.50 20.33
C PRO A 22 -13.07 13.57 19.34
N ALA A 23 -13.51 14.82 19.52
CA ALA A 23 -13.11 15.91 18.62
C ALA A 23 -11.61 16.24 18.65
N LEU A 24 -10.95 16.09 19.81
CA LEU A 24 -9.52 16.27 19.93
C LEU A 24 -8.77 15.07 19.32
N GLN A 25 -9.33 13.88 19.45
CA GLN A 25 -8.80 12.67 18.86
C GLN A 25 -8.79 12.73 17.32
N GLU A 26 -9.90 13.16 16.71
CA GLU A 26 -9.98 13.34 15.26
C GLU A 26 -8.96 14.38 14.75
N ARG A 27 -8.80 15.49 15.48
CA ARG A 27 -7.77 16.51 15.13
C ARG A 27 -6.36 15.95 15.25
N TYR A 28 -6.09 15.17 16.29
CA TYR A 28 -4.81 14.51 16.51
C TYR A 28 -4.52 13.50 15.38
N ASP A 29 -5.47 12.61 15.07
CA ASP A 29 -5.33 11.58 14.05
C ASP A 29 -5.14 12.19 12.65
N ARG A 30 -5.89 13.25 12.31
CA ARG A 30 -5.71 14.00 11.07
C ARG A 30 -4.32 14.63 10.99
N ARG A 31 -3.88 15.33 12.05
CA ARG A 31 -2.55 15.93 12.08
C ARG A 31 -1.45 14.90 11.94
N ARG A 32 -1.60 13.76 12.61
CA ARG A 32 -0.67 12.63 12.51
C ARG A 32 -0.60 12.09 11.09
N ALA A 33 -1.74 11.93 10.42
CA ALA A 33 -1.79 11.49 9.02
C ALA A 33 -1.09 12.47 8.07
N GLU A 34 -1.31 13.79 8.24
CA GLU A 34 -0.60 14.83 7.47
C GLU A 34 0.92 14.76 7.65
N MET A 35 1.38 14.53 8.88
CA MET A 35 2.81 14.38 9.18
C MET A 35 3.41 13.12 8.53
N VAL A 36 2.68 12.01 8.50
CA VAL A 36 3.09 10.79 7.80
C VAL A 36 3.26 11.05 6.30
N TYR A 37 2.32 11.79 5.70
CA TYR A 37 2.40 12.19 4.29
C TYR A 37 3.62 13.06 3.99
N ALA A 38 3.88 14.06 4.84
CA ALA A 38 5.05 14.93 4.71
C ALA A 38 6.37 14.15 4.87
N ALA A 39 6.42 13.22 5.85
CA ALA A 39 7.58 12.36 6.07
C ALA A 39 7.84 11.44 4.88
N ALA A 40 6.81 10.83 4.32
CA ALA A 40 6.94 9.97 3.14
C ALA A 40 7.56 10.73 1.95
N LYS A 41 7.20 12.01 1.77
CA LYS A 41 7.83 12.85 0.74
C LYS A 41 9.31 13.07 1.02
N VAL A 42 9.68 13.42 2.25
CA VAL A 42 11.09 13.66 2.62
C VAL A 42 11.93 12.40 2.46
N PHE A 43 11.43 11.25 2.90
CA PHE A 43 12.13 9.97 2.74
C PHE A 43 12.25 9.56 1.28
N ALA A 44 11.22 9.76 0.46
CA ALA A 44 11.28 9.46 -0.98
C ALA A 44 12.31 10.33 -1.71
N ASP A 45 12.44 11.61 -1.31
CA ASP A 45 13.31 12.57 -1.96
C ASP A 45 14.79 12.44 -1.51
N ARG A 46 15.03 12.15 -0.22
CA ARG A 46 16.36 12.18 0.40
C ARG A 46 16.89 10.81 0.83
N GLY A 47 16.04 9.81 0.88
CA GLY A 47 16.32 8.50 1.48
C GLY A 47 16.07 8.47 2.99
N TYR A 48 15.72 7.31 3.48
CA TYR A 48 15.44 7.09 4.91
C TYR A 48 16.69 7.29 5.77
N ASP A 49 17.81 6.63 5.41
CA ASP A 49 19.03 6.65 6.22
C ASP A 49 19.62 8.06 6.35
N GLN A 50 19.57 8.86 5.26
CA GLN A 50 20.10 10.21 5.20
C GLN A 50 19.23 11.26 5.90
N THR A 51 18.02 10.92 6.32
CA THR A 51 17.06 11.85 6.93
C THR A 51 17.05 11.70 8.45
N THR A 52 17.21 12.82 9.17
CA THR A 52 17.10 12.88 10.63
C THR A 52 15.70 13.29 11.09
N MET A 53 15.37 13.06 12.37
CA MET A 53 14.12 13.57 12.98
C MET A 53 14.06 15.11 12.98
N GLN A 54 15.20 15.78 12.98
CA GLN A 54 15.28 17.22 12.89
C GLN A 54 14.96 17.72 11.47
N ASP A 55 15.42 17.03 10.42
CA ASP A 55 15.08 17.32 9.02
C ASP A 55 13.57 17.18 8.79
N LEU A 56 12.98 16.13 9.33
CA LEU A 56 11.54 15.90 9.27
C LEU A 56 10.77 17.03 9.96
N ALA A 57 11.16 17.38 11.19
CA ALA A 57 10.55 18.47 11.94
C ALA A 57 10.63 19.80 11.18
N SER A 58 11.81 20.13 10.66
CA SER A 58 12.05 21.34 9.87
C SER A 58 11.18 21.38 8.61
N SER A 59 11.06 20.26 7.90
CA SER A 59 10.21 20.15 6.69
C SER A 59 8.72 20.35 6.95
N MET A 60 8.28 20.08 8.18
CA MET A 60 6.88 20.22 8.62
C MET A 60 6.61 21.55 9.35
N GLY A 61 7.63 22.39 9.55
CA GLY A 61 7.50 23.61 10.36
C GLY A 61 7.22 23.33 11.84
N LEU A 62 7.79 22.25 12.39
CA LEU A 62 7.55 21.79 13.75
C LEU A 62 8.85 21.76 14.57
N ALA A 63 8.71 21.83 15.90
CA ALA A 63 9.80 21.50 16.80
C ALA A 63 10.07 19.98 16.76
N THR A 64 11.35 19.58 16.85
CA THR A 64 11.75 18.15 16.82
C THR A 64 11.06 17.33 17.90
N GLY A 65 10.86 17.90 19.09
CA GLY A 65 10.13 17.26 20.18
C GLY A 65 8.67 16.92 19.85
N ALA A 66 8.02 17.71 18.98
CA ALA A 66 6.66 17.41 18.53
C ALA A 66 6.62 16.15 17.66
N VAL A 67 7.59 15.96 16.75
CA VAL A 67 7.66 14.76 15.90
C VAL A 67 7.92 13.52 16.76
N TYR A 68 8.80 13.61 17.75
CA TYR A 68 9.01 12.53 18.73
C TYR A 68 7.76 12.22 19.56
N HIS A 69 6.98 13.25 19.92
CA HIS A 69 5.72 13.06 20.64
C HIS A 69 4.70 12.25 19.84
N TYR A 70 4.59 12.47 18.49
CA TYR A 70 3.67 11.75 17.65
C TYR A 70 4.13 10.33 17.29
N PHE A 71 5.42 10.10 17.11
CA PHE A 71 5.93 8.87 16.51
C PHE A 71 6.95 8.10 17.37
N GLY A 72 7.56 8.73 18.36
CA GLY A 72 8.57 8.10 19.22
C GLY A 72 9.91 7.89 18.53
N SER A 73 9.96 7.42 17.30
CA SER A 73 11.20 7.17 16.55
C SER A 73 11.02 7.33 15.04
N LYS A 74 12.14 7.46 14.32
CA LYS A 74 12.17 7.48 12.85
C LYS A 74 11.65 6.15 12.26
N GLU A 75 11.99 5.04 12.88
CA GLU A 75 11.54 3.70 12.50
C GLU A 75 10.02 3.55 12.66
N GLN A 76 9.45 4.01 13.79
CA GLN A 76 8.01 3.98 13.98
C GLN A 76 7.27 4.87 12.98
N LEU A 77 7.87 5.98 12.57
CA LEU A 77 7.33 6.83 11.51
C LEU A 77 7.33 6.11 10.15
N LEU A 78 8.39 5.35 9.84
CA LEU A 78 8.44 4.53 8.62
C LEU A 78 7.39 3.40 8.65
N ILE A 79 7.19 2.75 9.80
CA ILE A 79 6.09 1.77 9.97
C ILE A 79 4.74 2.43 9.68
N ASN A 80 4.49 3.63 10.20
CA ASN A 80 3.24 4.36 9.96
C ASN A 80 3.05 4.74 8.47
N ILE A 81 4.13 5.02 7.74
CA ILE A 81 4.07 5.24 6.29
C ILE A 81 3.61 3.97 5.58
N CYS A 82 4.15 2.82 5.95
CA CYS A 82 3.74 1.54 5.38
C CYS A 82 2.29 1.17 5.74
N ASP A 83 1.87 1.40 6.99
CA ASP A 83 0.51 1.12 7.45
C ASP A 83 -0.51 2.02 6.73
N GLN A 84 -0.20 3.31 6.57
CA GLN A 84 -1.06 4.25 5.85
C GLN A 84 -1.25 3.87 4.37
N LEU A 85 -0.23 3.27 3.76
CA LEU A 85 -0.31 2.73 2.41
C LEU A 85 -1.17 1.46 2.34
N MET A 86 -0.94 0.52 3.27
CA MET A 86 -1.44 -0.85 3.16
C MET A 86 -2.80 -1.09 3.80
N GLU A 87 -3.12 -0.47 4.94
CA GLU A 87 -4.37 -0.75 5.66
C GLU A 87 -5.63 -0.41 4.86
N PRO A 88 -5.76 0.81 4.25
CA PRO A 88 -6.92 1.14 3.43
C PRO A 88 -7.02 0.29 2.18
N LEU A 89 -5.88 0.01 1.53
CA LEU A 89 -5.82 -0.84 0.34
C LEU A 89 -6.32 -2.25 0.66
N LEU A 90 -5.82 -2.85 1.74
CA LEU A 90 -6.19 -4.21 2.16
C LEU A 90 -7.66 -4.29 2.57
N SER A 91 -8.20 -3.29 3.26
CA SER A 91 -9.63 -3.25 3.64
C SER A 91 -10.52 -3.25 2.40
N ARG A 92 -10.27 -2.34 1.47
CA ARG A 92 -11.05 -2.23 0.21
C ARG A 92 -10.87 -3.44 -0.71
N ALA A 93 -9.66 -4.01 -0.75
CA ALA A 93 -9.41 -5.23 -1.51
C ALA A 93 -10.25 -6.42 -0.99
N ARG A 94 -10.39 -6.55 0.33
CA ARG A 94 -11.28 -7.56 0.95
C ARG A 94 -12.74 -7.33 0.59
N GLU A 95 -13.23 -6.11 0.63
CA GLU A 95 -14.59 -5.76 0.24
C GLU A 95 -14.89 -6.17 -1.22
N ILE A 96 -13.97 -5.87 -2.13
CA ILE A 96 -14.09 -6.25 -3.55
C ILE A 96 -14.11 -7.78 -3.71
N THR A 97 -13.20 -8.49 -3.04
CA THR A 97 -13.07 -9.95 -3.21
C THR A 97 -14.22 -10.71 -2.58
N LEU A 98 -14.77 -10.23 -1.46
CA LEU A 98 -15.91 -10.83 -0.75
C LEU A 98 -17.27 -10.41 -1.33
N GLY A 99 -17.34 -9.30 -2.07
CA GLY A 99 -18.58 -8.80 -2.68
C GLY A 99 -19.12 -9.73 -3.77
N ASP A 100 -20.31 -9.44 -4.26
CA ASP A 100 -20.93 -10.16 -5.37
C ASP A 100 -20.35 -9.72 -6.73
N GLY A 101 -20.50 -10.57 -7.76
CA GLY A 101 -20.15 -10.24 -9.12
C GLY A 101 -19.17 -11.23 -9.79
N PRO A 102 -19.00 -11.09 -11.12
CA PRO A 102 -18.15 -11.99 -11.91
C PRO A 102 -16.68 -11.90 -11.47
N PRO A 103 -15.95 -13.03 -11.39
CA PRO A 103 -14.55 -13.05 -10.97
C PRO A 103 -13.64 -12.08 -11.76
N ARG A 104 -13.82 -11.97 -13.06
CA ARG A 104 -13.04 -11.04 -13.91
C ARG A 104 -13.28 -9.58 -13.56
N GLU A 105 -14.50 -9.18 -13.20
CA GLU A 105 -14.79 -7.82 -12.79
C GLU A 105 -14.23 -7.52 -11.38
N LYS A 106 -14.22 -8.49 -10.49
CA LYS A 106 -13.54 -8.38 -9.18
C LYS A 106 -12.05 -8.18 -9.35
N LEU A 107 -11.38 -8.98 -10.19
CA LEU A 107 -9.98 -8.81 -10.51
C LEU A 107 -9.70 -7.42 -11.12
N ARG A 108 -10.52 -6.99 -12.09
CA ARG A 108 -10.42 -5.66 -12.70
C ARG A 108 -10.53 -4.56 -11.64
N SER A 109 -11.54 -4.63 -10.78
CA SER A 109 -11.77 -3.65 -9.70
C SER A 109 -10.61 -3.62 -8.71
N LEU A 110 -10.05 -4.79 -8.37
CA LEU A 110 -8.91 -4.91 -7.49
C LEU A 110 -7.64 -4.27 -8.08
N VAL A 111 -7.34 -4.53 -9.35
CA VAL A 111 -6.16 -3.93 -10.02
C VAL A 111 -6.34 -2.42 -10.22
N ARG A 112 -7.56 -1.96 -10.53
CA ARG A 112 -7.87 -0.52 -10.60
C ARG A 112 -7.70 0.17 -9.26
N LEU A 113 -8.19 -0.43 -8.18
CA LEU A 113 -7.96 0.04 -6.80
C LEU A 113 -6.47 0.14 -6.51
N TRP A 114 -5.69 -0.89 -6.83
CA TRP A 114 -4.26 -0.93 -6.56
C TRP A 114 -3.49 0.13 -7.34
N VAL A 115 -3.73 0.28 -8.64
CA VAL A 115 -3.10 1.33 -9.46
C VAL A 115 -3.45 2.72 -8.93
N ALA A 116 -4.72 2.96 -8.56
CA ALA A 116 -5.14 4.23 -7.98
C ALA A 116 -4.40 4.51 -6.66
N ASN A 117 -4.31 3.51 -5.78
CA ASN A 117 -3.59 3.60 -4.51
C ASN A 117 -2.09 3.92 -4.70
N VAL A 118 -1.43 3.28 -5.66
CA VAL A 118 -0.02 3.55 -6.00
C VAL A 118 0.18 4.98 -6.48
N ILE A 119 -0.73 5.50 -7.29
CA ILE A 119 -0.66 6.86 -7.81
C ILE A 119 -0.91 7.89 -6.71
N GLU A 120 -1.94 7.68 -5.89
CA GLU A 120 -2.32 8.57 -4.80
C GLU A 120 -1.24 8.64 -3.72
N HIS A 121 -0.66 7.48 -3.38
CA HIS A 121 0.37 7.34 -2.35
C HIS A 121 1.78 7.17 -2.92
N ARG A 122 2.08 7.83 -4.03
CA ARG A 122 3.35 7.67 -4.77
C ARG A 122 4.59 7.66 -3.86
N ASN A 123 4.72 8.64 -2.98
CA ASN A 123 5.88 8.75 -2.10
C ASN A 123 5.97 7.60 -1.10
N HIS A 124 4.83 7.12 -0.56
CA HIS A 124 4.78 5.96 0.33
C HIS A 124 5.26 4.69 -0.39
N VAL A 125 4.82 4.51 -1.64
CA VAL A 125 5.25 3.36 -2.47
C VAL A 125 6.75 3.42 -2.76
N LEU A 126 7.28 4.59 -3.09
CA LEU A 126 8.72 4.76 -3.35
C LEU A 126 9.54 4.43 -2.10
N VAL A 127 9.16 4.95 -0.93
CA VAL A 127 9.81 4.64 0.35
C VAL A 127 9.72 3.14 0.66
N PHE A 128 8.52 2.53 0.50
CA PHE A 128 8.34 1.10 0.72
C PHE A 128 9.24 0.24 -0.17
N GLN A 129 9.46 0.65 -1.42
CA GLN A 129 10.35 -0.05 -2.36
C GLN A 129 11.83 0.14 -1.99
N GLN A 130 12.24 1.35 -1.62
CA GLN A 130 13.61 1.67 -1.24
C GLN A 130 14.03 0.92 0.03
N GLU A 131 13.14 0.87 1.04
CA GLU A 131 13.41 0.27 2.34
C GLU A 131 13.01 -1.22 2.43
N ARG A 132 12.74 -1.86 1.29
CA ARG A 132 12.27 -3.25 1.24
C ARG A 132 13.18 -4.21 2.03
N HIS A 133 14.48 -4.05 1.93
CA HIS A 133 15.44 -4.92 2.61
C HIS A 133 15.32 -4.81 4.15
N ALA A 134 15.23 -3.60 4.67
CA ALA A 134 15.02 -3.36 6.10
C ALA A 134 13.68 -3.94 6.57
N ILE A 135 12.62 -3.75 5.79
CA ILE A 135 11.27 -4.26 6.08
C ILE A 135 11.24 -5.80 6.12
N GLU A 136 12.03 -6.48 5.32
CA GLU A 136 12.06 -7.95 5.26
C GLU A 136 12.82 -8.59 6.44
N SER A 137 13.79 -7.90 7.05
CA SER A 137 14.74 -8.50 8.01
C SER A 137 14.36 -8.35 9.48
N GLY A 138 13.64 -7.31 9.89
CA GLY A 138 13.38 -7.01 11.30
C GLY A 138 12.08 -7.56 11.85
N ALA A 139 12.04 -7.92 13.15
CA ALA A 139 10.83 -8.42 13.83
C ALA A 139 9.74 -7.34 13.95
N GLN A 140 10.12 -6.08 14.09
CA GLN A 140 9.23 -4.91 14.16
C GLN A 140 8.40 -4.70 12.88
N TRP A 141 8.88 -5.21 11.76
CA TRP A 141 8.22 -5.12 10.45
C TRP A 141 7.20 -6.23 10.17
N ARG A 142 6.96 -7.13 11.13
CA ARG A 142 6.05 -8.27 10.95
C ARG A 142 4.66 -7.82 10.46
N GLY A 143 4.06 -6.80 11.09
CA GLY A 143 2.73 -6.29 10.70
C GLY A 143 2.69 -5.83 9.25
N VAL A 144 3.70 -5.08 8.82
CA VAL A 144 3.82 -4.59 7.42
C VAL A 144 3.94 -5.77 6.45
N ARG A 145 4.78 -6.76 6.77
CA ARG A 145 4.93 -7.97 5.93
C ARG A 145 3.64 -8.78 5.86
N ASP A 146 2.93 -8.92 6.99
CA ASP A 146 1.68 -9.68 7.04
C ASP A 146 0.58 -8.99 6.23
N SER A 147 0.48 -7.66 6.27
CA SER A 147 -0.45 -6.87 5.45
C SER A 147 -0.13 -7.00 3.97
N ARG A 148 1.14 -6.91 3.58
CA ARG A 148 1.58 -7.13 2.19
C ARG A 148 1.21 -8.52 1.70
N LYS A 149 1.59 -9.57 2.43
CA LYS A 149 1.27 -10.97 2.08
C LYS A 149 -0.23 -11.22 2.03
N ALA A 150 -1.01 -10.58 2.91
CA ALA A 150 -2.46 -10.68 2.88
C ALA A 150 -3.05 -10.08 1.61
N PHE A 151 -2.52 -8.92 1.16
CA PHE A 151 -2.93 -8.32 -0.10
C PHE A 151 -2.52 -9.18 -1.31
N GLU A 152 -1.28 -9.68 -1.35
CA GLU A 152 -0.79 -10.57 -2.40
C GLU A 152 -1.69 -11.82 -2.55
N ARG A 153 -2.10 -12.44 -1.43
CA ARG A 153 -3.04 -13.57 -1.44
C ARG A 153 -4.42 -13.21 -2.02
N LEU A 154 -4.93 -12.01 -1.76
CA LEU A 154 -6.20 -11.56 -2.36
C LEU A 154 -6.09 -11.42 -3.87
N VAL A 155 -4.96 -10.88 -4.36
CA VAL A 155 -4.70 -10.77 -5.81
C VAL A 155 -4.56 -12.16 -6.43
N GLU A 156 -3.81 -13.06 -5.80
CA GLU A 156 -3.64 -14.45 -6.25
C GLU A 156 -4.99 -15.17 -6.37
N HIS A 157 -5.82 -15.09 -5.34
CA HIS A 157 -7.17 -15.64 -5.34
C HIS A 157 -8.06 -15.05 -6.44
N ALA A 158 -7.96 -13.74 -6.68
CA ALA A 158 -8.72 -13.08 -7.73
C ALA A 158 -8.26 -13.50 -9.13
N LEU A 159 -6.94 -13.72 -9.32
CA LEU A 159 -6.37 -14.28 -10.55
C LEU A 159 -6.87 -15.71 -10.78
N ASP A 160 -6.82 -16.56 -9.76
CA ASP A 160 -7.30 -17.95 -9.82
C ASP A 160 -8.77 -18.03 -10.24
N ALA A 161 -9.61 -17.23 -9.63
CA ALA A 161 -11.03 -17.21 -9.92
C ALA A 161 -11.33 -16.65 -11.34
N ALA A 162 -10.54 -15.69 -11.83
CA ALA A 162 -10.71 -15.09 -13.14
C ALA A 162 -10.17 -15.97 -14.29
N ASP A 163 -9.17 -16.81 -14.01
CA ASP A 163 -8.48 -17.67 -14.99
C ASP A 163 -9.26 -18.93 -15.36
N ALA A 164 -10.27 -19.33 -14.57
CA ALA A 164 -11.14 -20.47 -14.91
C ALA A 164 -11.77 -20.40 -16.32
N THR A 165 -11.50 -19.29 -17.05
CA THR A 165 -11.98 -19.02 -18.43
C THR A 165 -10.87 -18.46 -19.35
N GLY A 166 -9.59 -18.49 -18.92
CA GLY A 166 -8.42 -17.94 -19.66
C GLY A 166 -7.63 -18.98 -20.45
N PRO A 167 -6.56 -18.59 -21.15
CA PRO A 167 -5.66 -19.53 -21.79
C PRO A 167 -4.99 -20.41 -20.72
N ALA A 168 -5.05 -21.73 -20.92
CA ALA A 168 -4.75 -22.77 -19.94
C ALA A 168 -3.29 -22.87 -19.42
N ASP A 169 -2.40 -21.94 -19.81
CA ASP A 169 -0.95 -22.05 -19.57
C ASP A 169 -0.33 -20.86 -18.80
N LEU A 170 -1.13 -20.00 -18.16
CA LEU A 170 -0.56 -18.88 -17.39
C LEU A 170 -0.06 -19.38 -16.04
N ASP A 171 1.27 -19.35 -15.81
CA ASP A 171 1.83 -19.53 -14.47
C ASP A 171 1.35 -18.39 -13.56
N LYS A 172 0.50 -18.73 -12.60
CA LYS A 172 -0.15 -17.78 -11.68
C LYS A 172 0.85 -17.03 -10.79
N ARG A 173 1.95 -17.67 -10.41
CA ARG A 173 3.02 -17.02 -9.66
C ARG A 173 3.72 -15.97 -10.50
N LEU A 174 3.97 -16.30 -11.77
CA LEU A 174 4.54 -15.35 -12.72
C LEU A 174 3.56 -14.20 -12.99
N ALA A 175 2.26 -14.47 -13.11
CA ALA A 175 1.23 -13.47 -13.29
C ALA A 175 1.16 -12.50 -12.11
N LEU A 176 1.18 -13.01 -10.87
CA LEU A 176 1.24 -12.19 -9.67
C LEU A 176 2.52 -11.35 -9.61
N ALA A 177 3.67 -11.95 -9.90
CA ALA A 177 4.96 -11.25 -9.92
C ALA A 177 4.99 -10.14 -10.99
N ALA A 178 4.43 -10.40 -12.18
CA ALA A 178 4.30 -9.41 -13.24
C ALA A 178 3.40 -8.25 -12.82
N LEU A 179 2.22 -8.52 -12.23
CA LEU A 179 1.34 -7.47 -11.71
C LEU A 179 2.02 -6.65 -10.61
N LEU A 180 2.70 -7.31 -9.66
CA LEU A 180 3.46 -6.62 -8.62
C LEU A 180 4.51 -5.68 -9.22
N GLY A 181 5.25 -6.14 -10.21
CA GLY A 181 6.22 -5.32 -10.93
C GLY A 181 5.58 -4.14 -11.66
N MET A 182 4.60 -4.40 -12.53
CA MET A 182 3.96 -3.38 -13.36
C MET A 182 3.25 -2.32 -12.53
N VAL A 183 2.41 -2.73 -11.56
CA VAL A 183 1.60 -1.80 -10.77
C VAL A 183 2.49 -0.97 -9.85
N ASN A 184 3.41 -1.59 -9.12
CA ASN A 184 4.26 -0.84 -8.19
C ASN A 184 5.23 0.10 -8.93
N HIS A 185 5.73 -0.30 -10.11
CA HIS A 185 6.58 0.56 -10.94
C HIS A 185 5.86 1.80 -11.48
N THR A 186 4.52 1.78 -11.51
CA THR A 186 3.71 2.95 -11.92
C THR A 186 4.06 4.19 -11.09
N ALA A 187 4.44 4.04 -9.81
CA ALA A 187 4.88 5.14 -8.97
C ALA A 187 6.06 5.93 -9.55
N GLN A 188 6.89 5.32 -10.38
CA GLN A 188 8.10 5.96 -10.92
C GLN A 188 7.82 6.77 -12.19
N TRP A 189 6.99 6.27 -13.10
CA TRP A 189 6.79 6.87 -14.42
C TRP A 189 5.46 7.61 -14.60
N TYR A 190 4.47 7.37 -13.74
CA TYR A 190 3.17 8.02 -13.90
C TYR A 190 3.24 9.54 -13.77
N GLN A 191 2.59 10.22 -14.72
CA GLN A 191 2.44 11.68 -14.73
C GLN A 191 0.96 12.06 -14.69
N PRO A 192 0.50 12.85 -13.70
CA PRO A 192 -0.92 13.23 -13.55
C PRO A 192 -1.53 13.92 -14.77
N ARG A 193 -0.70 14.65 -15.54
CA ARG A 193 -1.10 15.32 -16.79
C ARG A 193 -0.77 14.51 -18.04
N GLY A 194 -0.38 13.25 -17.88
CA GLY A 194 -0.06 12.33 -18.96
C GLY A 194 -1.30 11.85 -19.72
N ARG A 195 -1.06 11.15 -20.84
CA ARG A 195 -2.12 10.65 -21.74
C ARG A 195 -3.02 9.59 -21.11
N LEU A 196 -2.50 8.78 -20.20
CA LEU A 196 -3.20 7.63 -19.62
C LEU A 196 -3.82 7.94 -18.26
N ARG A 197 -5.09 7.60 -18.10
CA ARG A 197 -5.80 7.65 -16.82
C ARG A 197 -5.46 6.40 -15.99
N PRO A 198 -5.54 6.45 -14.65
CA PRO A 198 -5.26 5.29 -13.79
C PRO A 198 -6.03 4.02 -14.17
N THR A 199 -7.32 4.15 -14.52
CA THR A 199 -8.16 3.02 -14.97
C THR A 199 -7.68 2.40 -16.28
N GLN A 200 -7.21 3.22 -17.22
CA GLN A 200 -6.66 2.73 -18.50
C GLN A 200 -5.34 1.99 -18.30
N ILE A 201 -4.51 2.44 -17.35
CA ILE A 201 -3.27 1.75 -16.97
C ILE A 201 -3.60 0.38 -16.38
N ALA A 202 -4.53 0.32 -15.43
CA ALA A 202 -4.95 -0.93 -14.78
C ALA A 202 -5.53 -1.93 -15.79
N ASP A 203 -6.43 -1.46 -16.66
CA ASP A 203 -7.02 -2.29 -17.71
C ASP A 203 -5.98 -2.75 -18.75
N GLY A 204 -5.01 -1.88 -19.07
CA GLY A 204 -3.88 -2.22 -19.94
C GLY A 204 -3.00 -3.33 -19.36
N TYR A 205 -2.66 -3.26 -18.06
CA TYR A 205 -1.89 -4.33 -17.39
C TYR A 205 -2.63 -5.67 -17.42
N LEU A 206 -3.93 -5.66 -17.14
CA LEU A 206 -4.73 -6.88 -17.22
C LEU A 206 -4.83 -7.41 -18.67
N SER A 207 -4.96 -6.53 -19.65
CA SER A 207 -4.98 -6.94 -21.05
C SER A 207 -3.68 -7.59 -21.48
N LEU A 208 -2.53 -7.02 -21.09
CA LEU A 208 -1.21 -7.61 -21.37
C LEU A 208 -1.04 -8.99 -20.73
N LEU A 209 -1.58 -9.17 -19.52
CA LEU A 209 -1.45 -10.41 -18.77
C LEU A 209 -2.38 -11.51 -19.26
N LEU A 210 -3.64 -11.16 -19.57
CA LEU A 210 -4.71 -12.11 -19.85
C LEU A 210 -4.94 -12.38 -21.36
N ALA A 211 -4.36 -11.57 -22.25
CA ALA A 211 -4.54 -11.74 -23.70
C ALA A 211 -3.81 -12.96 -24.28
N GLY A 212 -2.82 -13.50 -23.57
CA GLY A 212 -1.94 -14.55 -24.09
C GLY A 212 -1.08 -14.09 -25.27
N PRO A 213 -0.10 -14.88 -25.72
CA PRO A 213 0.65 -14.58 -26.92
C PRO A 213 -0.30 -14.59 -28.15
N PRO A 214 -0.09 -13.70 -29.15
CA PRO A 214 -0.89 -13.71 -30.35
C PRO A 214 -0.79 -15.09 -31.01
N ARG A 215 -1.95 -15.70 -31.32
CA ARG A 215 -1.98 -16.97 -32.05
C ARG A 215 -1.25 -16.77 -33.39
N PRO A 216 -0.31 -17.63 -33.76
CA PRO A 216 0.32 -17.54 -35.05
C PRO A 216 -0.80 -17.57 -36.15
N ARG A 217 -0.80 -16.58 -37.01
CA ARG A 217 -1.70 -16.58 -38.18
C ARG A 217 -1.29 -17.78 -39.01
N ARG A 218 -2.21 -18.75 -39.15
CA ARG A 218 -2.08 -19.85 -40.13
C ARG A 218 -2.22 -19.29 -41.54
#